data_f33b3a440942f0fda052d6a10af26c63
#
_entry.id   f33b3a440942f0fda052d6a10af26c63
#
_cell.length_a   1.000
_cell.length_b   1.000
_cell.length_c   1.000
_cell.angle_alpha   90.00
_cell.angle_beta   90.00
_cell.angle_gamma   90.00
#
_symmetry.space_group_name_H-M   'P 1'
#
loop_
_entity.id
_entity.type
_entity.pdbx_description
1 polymer ?
#
loop_
_entity_poly.entity_id
_entity_poly.type
_entity_poly.pdbx_seq_one_letter_code
_entity_poly.pdbx_strand_id
1 'polypeptide(L)'
;MNEQLAILLALAVLALSIYRQMRTRPVGEGRALVLPLVLIALGAAQGHLVDGDHAALSIWLLAGELVVGVVLGLVRAYTMRIWRDESGRLWRRGTPWTIAAWIVAIATRAGFVAAGISAGVALETGSILIFFGLSLVVQAVAVVARARSTAPPAAATVKA
;
A
#
# COMPACT_ATOMS: atom_id res chain seq x y z
N MET A 1 -4.43 -23.56 7.78
CA MET A 1 -3.47 -23.18 6.71
C MET A 1 -2.12 -23.12 7.41
N ASN A 2 -1.10 -23.83 6.92
CA ASN A 2 0.19 -23.87 7.61
C ASN A 2 0.82 -22.46 7.58
N GLU A 3 1.36 -22.03 8.71
CA GLU A 3 1.97 -20.69 8.87
C GLU A 3 2.99 -20.38 7.78
N GLN A 4 3.81 -21.36 7.40
CA GLN A 4 4.77 -21.26 6.31
C GLN A 4 4.09 -20.94 4.96
N LEU A 5 2.94 -21.55 4.68
CA LEU A 5 2.19 -21.28 3.45
C LEU A 5 1.64 -19.86 3.44
N ALA A 6 1.16 -19.36 4.59
CA ALA A 6 0.68 -17.97 4.72
C ALA A 6 1.81 -16.96 4.48
N ILE A 7 2.99 -17.20 5.03
CA ILE A 7 4.18 -16.36 4.82
C ILE A 7 4.60 -16.36 3.34
N LEU A 8 4.67 -17.54 2.72
CA LEU A 8 5.03 -17.66 1.30
C LEU A 8 4.04 -16.93 0.39
N LEU A 9 2.74 -17.05 0.68
CA LEU A 9 1.70 -16.34 -0.06
C LEU A 9 1.82 -14.81 0.12
N ALA A 10 2.07 -14.35 1.35
CA ALA A 10 2.28 -12.92 1.62
C ALA A 10 3.51 -12.38 0.86
N LEU A 11 4.62 -13.11 0.86
CA LEU A 11 5.82 -12.75 0.12
C LEU A 11 5.57 -12.76 -1.40
N ALA A 12 4.85 -13.74 -1.92
CA ALA A 12 4.48 -13.81 -3.33
C ALA A 12 3.59 -12.63 -3.76
N VAL A 13 2.59 -12.28 -2.95
CA VAL A 13 1.72 -11.10 -3.17
C VAL A 13 2.52 -9.82 -3.13
N LEU A 14 3.46 -9.69 -2.18
CA LEU A 14 4.34 -8.54 -2.06
C LEU A 14 5.25 -8.41 -3.31
N ALA A 15 5.92 -9.49 -3.69
CA ALA A 15 6.77 -9.52 -4.88
C ALA A 15 5.99 -9.19 -6.16
N LEU A 16 4.80 -9.77 -6.31
CA LEU A 16 3.90 -9.47 -7.43
C LEU A 16 3.47 -8.01 -7.44
N SER A 17 3.18 -7.43 -6.27
CA SER A 17 2.80 -6.02 -6.12
C SER A 17 3.94 -5.09 -6.56
N ILE A 18 5.17 -5.35 -6.11
CA ILE A 18 6.37 -4.60 -6.52
C ILE A 18 6.60 -4.74 -8.03
N TYR A 19 6.57 -5.97 -8.56
CA TYR A 19 6.74 -6.22 -9.98
C TYR A 19 5.70 -5.50 -10.84
N ARG A 20 4.42 -5.57 -10.45
CA ARG A 20 3.33 -4.86 -11.14
C ARG A 20 3.47 -3.35 -11.11
N GLN A 21 4.04 -2.80 -10.03
CA GLN A 21 4.27 -1.35 -9.91
C GLN A 21 5.43 -0.88 -10.77
N MET A 22 6.46 -1.71 -10.99
CA MET A 22 7.60 -1.37 -11.85
C MET A 22 7.27 -1.41 -13.34
N ARG A 23 6.19 -2.11 -13.73
CA ARG A 23 5.73 -2.11 -15.13
C ARG A 23 4.94 -0.86 -15.48
N THR A 24 5.11 -0.39 -16.70
CA THR A 24 4.27 0.65 -17.30
C THR A 24 2.82 0.18 -17.40
N ARG A 25 1.90 0.94 -16.80
CA ARG A 25 0.47 0.64 -16.79
C ARG A 25 -0.36 1.90 -16.93
N PRO A 26 -1.54 1.84 -17.55
CA PRO A 26 -2.45 2.97 -17.58
C PRO A 26 -2.93 3.31 -16.16
N VAL A 27 -3.18 4.60 -15.93
CA VAL A 27 -3.78 5.09 -14.69
C VAL A 27 -5.30 4.96 -14.80
N GLY A 28 -5.96 4.51 -13.72
CA GLY A 28 -7.42 4.47 -13.68
C GLY A 28 -8.05 3.10 -13.97
N GLU A 29 -7.25 2.04 -14.11
CA GLU A 29 -7.83 0.68 -14.13
C GLU A 29 -8.51 0.40 -12.77
N GLY A 30 -9.84 0.23 -12.75
CA GLY A 30 -10.64 -0.03 -11.54
C GLY A 30 -10.18 -1.24 -10.72
N ARG A 31 -9.43 -2.15 -11.36
CA ARG A 31 -8.81 -3.32 -10.71
C ARG A 31 -7.62 -2.98 -9.79
N ALA A 32 -7.15 -1.73 -9.78
CA ALA A 32 -6.02 -1.33 -8.93
C ALA A 32 -6.35 -1.42 -7.43
N LEU A 33 -7.60 -1.29 -7.06
CA LEU A 33 -8.08 -1.37 -5.67
C LEU A 33 -8.48 -2.78 -5.22
N VAL A 34 -8.67 -3.73 -6.14
CA VAL A 34 -9.16 -5.07 -5.80
C VAL A 34 -8.18 -5.78 -4.85
N LEU A 35 -6.91 -5.86 -5.21
CA LEU A 35 -5.90 -6.53 -4.38
C LEU A 35 -5.75 -5.87 -2.99
N PRO A 36 -5.62 -4.53 -2.87
CA PRO A 36 -5.57 -3.87 -1.57
C PRO A 36 -6.79 -4.13 -0.69
N LEU A 37 -7.99 -4.08 -1.25
CA LEU A 37 -9.23 -4.32 -0.51
C LEU A 37 -9.35 -5.79 -0.06
N VAL A 38 -8.93 -6.74 -0.90
CA VAL A 38 -8.86 -8.16 -0.53
C VAL A 38 -7.89 -8.36 0.63
N LEU A 39 -6.72 -7.71 0.62
CA LEU A 39 -5.77 -7.81 1.73
C LEU A 39 -6.37 -7.28 3.04
N ILE A 40 -7.05 -6.12 3.00
CA ILE A 40 -7.71 -5.56 4.18
C ILE A 40 -8.81 -6.50 4.68
N ALA A 41 -9.65 -7.02 3.78
CA ALA A 41 -10.72 -7.93 4.15
C ALA A 41 -10.20 -9.23 4.76
N LEU A 42 -9.14 -9.83 4.18
CA LEU A 42 -8.49 -11.01 4.73
C LEU A 42 -7.84 -10.73 6.08
N GLY A 43 -7.18 -9.57 6.24
CA GLY A 43 -6.59 -9.18 7.51
C GLY A 43 -7.64 -8.99 8.61
N ALA A 44 -8.76 -8.34 8.28
CA ALA A 44 -9.89 -8.18 9.21
C ALA A 44 -10.57 -9.52 9.55
N ALA A 45 -10.70 -10.42 8.56
CA ALA A 45 -11.32 -11.72 8.75
C ALA A 45 -10.50 -12.67 9.64
N GLN A 46 -9.19 -12.47 9.78
CA GLN A 46 -8.36 -13.27 10.68
C GLN A 46 -8.65 -12.99 12.16
N GLY A 47 -9.25 -11.84 12.48
CA GLY A 47 -9.50 -11.43 13.87
C GLY A 47 -8.21 -11.14 14.64
N HIS A 48 -8.32 -11.08 15.97
CA HIS A 48 -7.17 -10.95 16.90
C HIS A 48 -6.21 -9.80 16.56
N LEU A 49 -6.74 -8.66 16.07
CA LEU A 49 -5.93 -7.46 15.74
C LEU A 49 -5.37 -6.76 16.99
N VAL A 50 -5.94 -7.05 18.14
CA VAL A 50 -5.59 -6.48 19.43
C VAL A 50 -5.35 -7.61 20.41
N ASP A 51 -4.18 -7.62 21.03
CA ASP A 51 -3.82 -8.52 22.12
C ASP A 51 -4.65 -8.16 23.35
N GLY A 52 -5.40 -9.12 23.90
CA GLY A 52 -6.28 -8.91 25.06
C GLY A 52 -5.52 -8.58 26.35
N ASP A 53 -4.33 -9.16 26.53
CA ASP A 53 -3.52 -8.99 27.73
C ASP A 53 -2.81 -7.61 27.76
N HIS A 54 -2.50 -7.06 26.58
CA HIS A 54 -1.84 -5.78 26.42
C HIS A 54 -2.61 -4.85 25.48
N ALA A 55 -3.94 -4.75 25.64
CA ALA A 55 -4.85 -4.09 24.69
C ALA A 55 -4.47 -2.65 24.38
N ALA A 56 -4.14 -1.84 25.39
CA ALA A 56 -3.77 -0.44 25.17
C ALA A 56 -2.51 -0.30 24.30
N LEU A 57 -1.46 -1.07 24.60
CA LEU A 57 -0.21 -1.03 23.86
C LEU A 57 -0.39 -1.56 22.43
N SER A 58 -1.14 -2.65 22.26
CA SER A 58 -1.49 -3.22 20.97
C SER A 58 -2.24 -2.23 20.08
N ILE A 59 -3.21 -1.48 20.63
CA ILE A 59 -3.93 -0.43 19.91
C ILE A 59 -2.98 0.69 19.48
N TRP A 60 -2.09 1.15 20.34
CA TRP A 60 -1.13 2.21 19.99
C TRP A 60 -0.14 1.76 18.91
N LEU A 61 0.36 0.52 18.99
CA LEU A 61 1.22 -0.05 17.96
C LEU A 61 0.48 -0.15 16.62
N LEU A 62 -0.74 -0.68 16.62
CA LEU A 62 -1.57 -0.80 15.42
C LEU A 62 -1.88 0.59 14.82
N ALA A 63 -2.25 1.57 15.64
CA ALA A 63 -2.48 2.94 15.18
C ALA A 63 -1.23 3.56 14.55
N GLY A 64 -0.07 3.40 15.20
CA GLY A 64 1.22 3.84 14.67
C GLY A 64 1.55 3.18 13.33
N GLU A 65 1.35 1.87 13.21
CA GLU A 65 1.53 1.14 11.97
C GLU A 65 0.63 1.67 10.84
N LEU A 66 -0.64 1.92 11.12
CA LEU A 66 -1.58 2.42 10.12
C LEU A 66 -1.18 3.82 9.64
N VAL A 67 -0.79 4.71 10.56
CA VAL A 67 -0.30 6.05 10.21
C VAL A 67 0.94 5.95 9.32
N VAL A 68 1.92 5.14 9.70
CA VAL A 68 3.13 4.92 8.91
C VAL A 68 2.80 4.28 7.56
N GLY A 69 1.85 3.34 7.52
CA GLY A 69 1.34 2.73 6.29
C GLY A 69 0.76 3.75 5.32
N VAL A 70 0.00 4.72 5.82
CA VAL A 70 -0.53 5.85 5.03
C VAL A 70 0.62 6.70 4.49
N VAL A 71 1.55 7.13 5.34
CA VAL A 71 2.70 7.96 4.94
C VAL A 71 3.53 7.26 3.87
N LEU A 72 3.88 5.99 4.07
CA LEU A 72 4.67 5.22 3.11
C LEU A 72 3.89 4.94 1.81
N GLY A 73 2.57 4.81 1.88
CA GLY A 73 1.70 4.74 0.71
C GLY A 73 1.77 6.01 -0.13
N LEU A 74 1.71 7.18 0.52
CA LEU A 74 1.89 8.49 -0.13
C LEU A 74 3.30 8.62 -0.73
N VAL A 75 4.35 8.34 0.04
CA VAL A 75 5.74 8.40 -0.45
C VAL A 75 5.88 7.57 -1.73
N ARG A 76 5.38 6.33 -1.75
CA ARG A 76 5.43 5.49 -2.95
C ARG A 76 4.63 6.08 -4.11
N ALA A 77 3.47 6.69 -3.84
CA ALA A 77 2.71 7.36 -4.89
C ALA A 77 3.51 8.50 -5.51
N TYR A 78 4.24 9.27 -4.71
CA TYR A 78 5.04 10.41 -5.19
C TYR A 78 6.33 9.98 -5.91
N THR A 79 6.89 8.81 -5.60
CA THR A 79 8.05 8.28 -6.30
C THR A 79 7.73 7.66 -7.66
N MET A 80 6.45 7.47 -8.00
CA MET A 80 6.04 6.99 -9.32
C MET A 80 6.10 8.09 -10.36
N ARG A 81 6.60 7.75 -11.56
CA ARG A 81 6.53 8.60 -12.74
C ARG A 81 5.16 8.46 -13.39
N ILE A 82 4.51 9.59 -13.65
CA ILE A 82 3.22 9.68 -14.34
C ILE A 82 3.43 10.55 -15.57
N TRP A 83 2.95 10.11 -16.73
CA TRP A 83 3.02 10.87 -17.98
C TRP A 83 1.80 10.59 -18.84
N ARG A 84 1.62 11.44 -19.85
CA ARG A 84 0.57 11.30 -20.85
C ARG A 84 1.20 10.88 -22.17
N ASP A 85 0.58 9.96 -22.88
CA ASP A 85 0.98 9.60 -24.25
C ASP A 85 0.35 10.54 -25.29
N GLU A 86 0.70 10.34 -26.55
CA GLU A 86 0.19 11.12 -27.69
C GLU A 86 -1.33 10.99 -27.87
N SER A 87 -1.93 9.89 -27.41
CA SER A 87 -3.39 9.68 -27.41
C SER A 87 -4.11 10.33 -26.22
N GLY A 88 -3.37 11.03 -25.34
CA GLY A 88 -3.91 11.65 -24.13
C GLY A 88 -4.12 10.71 -22.96
N ARG A 89 -3.77 9.42 -23.08
CA ARG A 89 -3.90 8.43 -21.99
C ARG A 89 -2.81 8.62 -20.96
N LEU A 90 -3.20 8.53 -19.70
CA LEU A 90 -2.27 8.62 -18.57
C LEU A 90 -1.63 7.28 -18.26
N TRP A 91 -0.32 7.28 -18.17
CA TRP A 91 0.51 6.12 -17.82
C TRP A 91 1.27 6.36 -16.53
N ARG A 92 1.58 5.28 -15.84
CA ARG A 92 2.42 5.28 -14.63
C ARG A 92 3.46 4.18 -14.68
N ARG A 93 4.60 4.44 -14.03
CA ARG A 93 5.68 3.46 -13.85
C ARG A 93 6.40 3.74 -12.53
N GLY A 94 6.74 2.68 -11.78
CA GLY A 94 7.63 2.78 -10.63
C GLY A 94 9.03 3.19 -11.04
N THR A 95 9.73 3.86 -10.15
CA THR A 95 11.13 4.27 -10.28
C THR A 95 11.99 3.50 -9.28
N PRO A 96 13.34 3.57 -9.35
CA PRO A 96 14.21 3.01 -8.30
C PRO A 96 13.84 3.52 -6.90
N TRP A 97 13.40 4.78 -6.79
CA TRP A 97 12.91 5.34 -5.52
C TRP A 97 11.64 4.66 -5.01
N THR A 98 10.80 4.14 -5.90
CA THR A 98 9.64 3.32 -5.51
C THR A 98 10.10 2.02 -4.86
N ILE A 99 11.20 1.40 -5.36
CA ILE A 99 11.79 0.22 -4.73
C ILE A 99 12.38 0.57 -3.37
N ALA A 100 13.13 1.67 -3.27
CA ALA A 100 13.67 2.14 -2.00
C ALA A 100 12.55 2.38 -0.96
N ALA A 101 11.45 3.00 -1.37
CA ALA A 101 10.28 3.19 -0.49
C ALA A 101 9.63 1.86 -0.06
N TRP A 102 9.68 0.81 -0.89
CA TRP A 102 9.25 -0.53 -0.51
C TRP A 102 10.19 -1.15 0.54
N ILE A 103 11.50 -1.02 0.37
CA ILE A 103 12.49 -1.50 1.34
C ILE A 103 12.28 -0.82 2.69
N VAL A 104 12.07 0.50 2.70
CA VAL A 104 11.77 1.26 3.93
C VAL A 104 10.47 0.76 4.56
N ALA A 105 9.41 0.50 3.78
CA ALA A 105 8.14 0.00 4.30
C ALA A 105 8.29 -1.37 4.97
N ILE A 106 9.06 -2.28 4.37
CA ILE A 106 9.33 -3.61 4.91
C ILE A 106 10.18 -3.50 6.19
N ALA A 107 11.24 -2.68 6.17
CA ALA A 107 12.11 -2.46 7.32
C ALA A 107 11.36 -1.84 8.51
N THR A 108 10.53 -0.83 8.24
CA THR A 108 9.68 -0.21 9.26
C THR A 108 8.71 -1.22 9.86
N ARG A 109 8.08 -2.05 9.02
CA ARG A 109 7.20 -3.13 9.49
C ARG A 109 7.95 -4.12 10.39
N ALA A 110 9.15 -4.55 9.97
CA ALA A 110 9.98 -5.42 10.80
C ALA A 110 10.34 -4.78 12.15
N GLY A 111 10.58 -3.45 12.17
CA GLY A 111 10.80 -2.69 13.39
C GLY A 111 9.59 -2.70 14.33
N PHE A 112 8.37 -2.52 13.83
CA PHE A 112 7.15 -2.63 14.64
C PHE A 112 6.95 -4.04 15.19
N VAL A 113 7.21 -5.07 14.38
CA VAL A 113 7.18 -6.48 14.85
C VAL A 113 8.16 -6.69 15.99
N ALA A 114 9.42 -6.27 15.82
CA ALA A 114 10.44 -6.41 16.85
C ALA A 114 10.07 -5.65 18.13
N ALA A 115 9.55 -4.43 18.01
CA ALA A 115 9.08 -3.64 19.15
C ALA A 115 7.91 -4.33 19.87
N GLY A 116 6.93 -4.86 19.14
CA GLY A 116 5.81 -5.61 19.72
C GLY A 116 6.29 -6.84 20.48
N ILE A 117 7.14 -7.67 19.87
CA ILE A 117 7.71 -8.86 20.52
C ILE A 117 8.48 -8.48 21.78
N SER A 118 9.32 -7.43 21.74
CA SER A 118 10.08 -6.98 22.93
C SER A 118 9.19 -6.46 24.06
N ALA A 119 7.98 -5.99 23.72
CA ALA A 119 6.97 -5.52 24.67
C ALA A 119 5.98 -6.60 25.10
N GLY A 120 6.18 -7.86 24.67
CA GLY A 120 5.31 -8.99 25.02
C GLY A 120 3.97 -9.01 24.26
N VAL A 121 3.82 -8.17 23.21
CA VAL A 121 2.61 -8.14 22.38
C VAL A 121 2.76 -9.07 21.20
N ALA A 122 1.81 -9.99 21.04
CA ALA A 122 1.72 -10.83 19.85
C ALA A 122 1.19 -10.01 18.69
N LEU A 123 2.03 -9.80 17.65
CA LEU A 123 1.62 -9.13 16.42
C LEU A 123 1.10 -10.18 15.43
N GLU A 124 -0.21 -10.16 15.25
CA GLU A 124 -0.94 -11.11 14.42
C GLU A 124 -0.73 -10.86 12.91
N THR A 125 -0.80 -11.92 12.12
CA THR A 125 -0.69 -11.85 10.63
C THR A 125 -1.72 -10.92 10.01
N GLY A 126 -2.90 -10.75 10.64
CA GLY A 126 -3.96 -9.84 10.22
C GLY A 126 -3.50 -8.40 10.11
N SER A 127 -2.71 -7.91 11.09
CA SER A 127 -2.19 -6.54 11.08
C SER A 127 -1.24 -6.29 9.89
N ILE A 128 -0.45 -7.28 9.48
CA ILE A 128 0.43 -7.19 8.30
C ILE A 128 -0.39 -6.95 7.02
N LEU A 129 -1.47 -7.73 6.85
CA LEU A 129 -2.33 -7.62 5.68
C LEU A 129 -3.04 -6.28 5.61
N ILE A 130 -3.53 -5.78 6.76
CA ILE A 130 -4.17 -4.46 6.86
C ILE A 130 -3.17 -3.34 6.55
N PHE A 131 -1.96 -3.39 7.14
CA PHE A 131 -0.91 -2.41 6.88
C PHE A 131 -0.58 -2.29 5.39
N PHE A 132 -0.28 -3.40 4.72
CA PHE A 132 0.03 -3.38 3.29
C PHE A 132 -1.19 -3.05 2.44
N GLY A 133 -2.37 -3.56 2.78
CA GLY A 133 -3.61 -3.25 2.10
C GLY A 133 -3.93 -1.75 2.14
N LEU A 134 -3.93 -1.14 3.32
CA LEU A 134 -4.16 0.29 3.50
C LEU A 134 -3.12 1.13 2.74
N SER A 135 -1.85 0.79 2.89
CA SER A 135 -0.75 1.47 2.22
C SER A 135 -0.88 1.43 0.69
N LEU A 136 -1.37 0.32 0.12
CA LEU A 136 -1.63 0.18 -1.31
C LEU A 136 -2.89 0.95 -1.76
N VAL A 137 -3.95 1.01 -0.93
CA VAL A 137 -5.14 1.85 -1.21
C VAL A 137 -4.72 3.31 -1.30
N VAL A 138 -4.01 3.81 -0.28
CA VAL A 138 -3.54 5.21 -0.23
C VAL A 138 -2.67 5.52 -1.44
N GLN A 139 -1.75 4.63 -1.79
CA GLN A 139 -0.92 4.79 -2.99
C GLN A 139 -1.77 4.86 -4.26
N ALA A 140 -2.74 3.96 -4.44
CA ALA A 140 -3.59 3.93 -5.63
C ALA A 140 -4.42 5.22 -5.76
N VAL A 141 -5.04 5.67 -4.68
CA VAL A 141 -5.82 6.91 -4.63
C VAL A 141 -4.94 8.13 -4.93
N ALA A 142 -3.77 8.22 -4.28
CA ALA A 142 -2.84 9.34 -4.49
C ALA A 142 -2.30 9.40 -5.93
N VAL A 143 -2.01 8.26 -6.56
CA VAL A 143 -1.60 8.21 -7.97
C VAL A 143 -2.71 8.71 -8.88
N VAL A 144 -3.96 8.32 -8.65
CA VAL A 144 -5.11 8.80 -9.44
C VAL A 144 -5.33 10.29 -9.24
N ALA A 145 -5.25 10.79 -8.00
CA ALA A 145 -5.38 12.21 -7.70
C ALA A 145 -4.30 13.04 -8.41
N ARG A 146 -3.03 12.62 -8.34
CA ARG A 146 -1.92 13.27 -9.04
C ARG A 146 -2.08 13.22 -10.56
N ALA A 147 -2.59 12.12 -11.11
CA ALA A 147 -2.82 11.99 -12.54
C ALA A 147 -3.91 12.97 -13.04
N ARG A 148 -4.94 13.20 -12.22
CA ARG A 148 -5.98 14.20 -12.54
C ARG A 148 -5.44 15.63 -12.52
N SER A 149 -4.55 15.97 -11.60
CA SER A 149 -3.96 17.30 -11.52
C SER A 149 -2.95 17.59 -12.66
N THR A 150 -2.41 16.55 -13.29
CA THR A 150 -1.55 16.66 -14.48
C THR A 150 -2.36 16.75 -15.80
N ALA A 151 -3.68 16.68 -15.74
CA ALA A 151 -4.53 16.92 -16.91
C ALA A 151 -4.43 18.41 -17.31
N PRO A 152 -4.23 18.76 -18.60
CA PRO A 152 -4.41 20.15 -19.05
C PRO A 152 -5.84 20.59 -18.67
N PRO A 153 -6.05 21.86 -18.27
CA PRO A 153 -7.40 22.37 -18.13
C PRO A 153 -8.15 22.10 -19.45
N ALA A 154 -9.37 21.54 -19.32
CA ALA A 154 -10.21 21.30 -20.49
C ALA A 154 -10.21 22.58 -21.30
N ALA A 155 -9.77 22.49 -22.57
CA ALA A 155 -9.79 23.65 -23.47
C ALA A 155 -11.20 24.21 -23.41
N ALA A 156 -11.31 25.42 -22.90
CA ALA A 156 -12.58 26.14 -22.89
C ALA A 156 -13.07 26.13 -24.35
N THR A 157 -14.17 25.43 -24.57
CA THR A 157 -14.83 25.38 -25.87
C THR A 157 -15.21 26.84 -26.19
N VAL A 158 -14.38 27.51 -26.97
CA VAL A 158 -14.73 28.79 -27.55
C VAL A 158 -15.91 28.50 -28.47
N LYS A 159 -17.12 28.74 -27.94
CA LYS A 159 -18.31 28.87 -28.81
C LYS A 159 -18.08 30.08 -29.68
N ALA A 160 -17.78 29.83 -30.95
CA ALA A 160 -17.92 30.83 -32.01
C ALA A 160 -19.39 30.98 -32.37
#